data_fec956291a55d308632726569d290b64
#
_entry.id   fec956291a55d308632726569d290b64
#
_cell.length_a   1.000
_cell.length_b   1.000
_cell.length_c   1.000
_cell.angle_alpha   90.00
_cell.angle_beta   90.00
_cell.angle_gamma   90.00
#
_symmetry.space_group_name_H-M   'P 1'
#
loop_
_entity.id
_entity.type
_entity.pdbx_description
1 polymer ?
#
loop_
_entity_poly.entity_id
_entity_poly.type
_entity_poly.pdbx_seq_one_letter_code
_entity_poly.pdbx_strand_id
1 'polypeptide(L)'
;MKEIAEAHLNTPVKNAVITCPAYFNDSQRQATKDAGVIAGLNVLRIINEPTAAAIAYGLDQGKENTEKHILIYDLGGGTFDVTLLSIDDGVFEVKATAGDTRLGGEDFDNLLMQHFMAEFKRKHKHDISGNKRSVRRLKTSCEKAKRTLSSSATANLEIDSLWALRSKNKL
;
A
#
# COMPACT_ATOMS: atom_id res chain seq x y z
N MET A 1 -10.50 -9.22 4.83
CA MET A 1 -10.43 -9.52 3.38
C MET A 1 -11.55 -10.46 2.96
N LYS A 2 -11.75 -11.65 3.60
CA LYS A 2 -12.85 -12.59 3.24
C LYS A 2 -14.22 -11.91 3.24
N GLU A 3 -14.61 -11.28 4.35
CA GLU A 3 -15.89 -10.57 4.49
C GLU A 3 -16.09 -9.47 3.43
N ILE A 4 -15.01 -8.76 3.07
CA ILE A 4 -15.04 -7.73 2.03
C ILE A 4 -15.31 -8.37 0.66
N ALA A 5 -14.65 -9.50 0.37
CA ALA A 5 -14.86 -10.23 -0.89
C ALA A 5 -16.29 -10.80 -0.95
N GLU A 6 -16.79 -11.39 0.15
CA GLU A 6 -18.16 -11.91 0.24
C GLU A 6 -19.21 -10.81 0.07
N ALA A 7 -18.97 -9.63 0.66
CA ALA A 7 -19.85 -8.47 0.48
C ALA A 7 -19.84 -7.94 -0.97
N HIS A 8 -18.68 -7.94 -1.62
CA HIS A 8 -18.55 -7.49 -3.01
C HIS A 8 -19.20 -8.48 -4.00
N LEU A 9 -18.97 -9.77 -3.80
CA LEU A 9 -19.47 -10.83 -4.68
C LEU A 9 -20.91 -11.25 -4.36
N ASN A 10 -21.44 -10.82 -3.21
CA ASN A 10 -22.74 -11.22 -2.67
C ASN A 10 -22.91 -12.75 -2.60
N THR A 11 -21.82 -13.45 -2.29
CA THR A 11 -21.78 -14.93 -2.17
C THR A 11 -20.67 -15.37 -1.23
N PRO A 12 -20.82 -16.50 -0.52
CA PRO A 12 -19.76 -17.02 0.36
C PRO A 12 -18.47 -17.32 -0.41
N VAL A 13 -17.35 -16.86 0.10
CA VAL A 13 -16.01 -17.15 -0.41
C VAL A 13 -15.38 -18.29 0.37
N LYS A 14 -15.19 -19.44 -0.28
CA LYS A 14 -14.63 -20.64 0.33
C LYS A 14 -13.19 -20.90 -0.08
N ASN A 15 -12.86 -20.69 -1.35
CA ASN A 15 -11.54 -20.96 -1.92
C ASN A 15 -10.77 -19.67 -2.17
N ALA A 16 -9.46 -19.70 -1.95
CA ALA A 16 -8.60 -18.57 -2.21
C ALA A 16 -7.21 -19.01 -2.69
N VAL A 17 -6.63 -18.20 -3.59
CA VAL A 17 -5.18 -18.13 -3.83
C VAL A 17 -4.68 -16.91 -3.08
N ILE A 18 -3.64 -17.07 -2.26
CA ILE A 18 -3.09 -16.01 -1.43
C ILE A 18 -1.69 -15.68 -1.92
N THR A 19 -1.38 -14.40 -1.99
CA THR A 19 -0.05 -13.93 -2.40
C THR A 19 0.83 -13.65 -1.19
N CYS A 20 2.13 -13.76 -1.37
CA CYS A 20 3.14 -13.33 -0.41
C CYS A 20 4.36 -12.74 -1.15
N PRO A 21 5.16 -11.91 -0.48
CA PRO A 21 6.39 -11.39 -1.04
C PRO A 21 7.31 -12.50 -1.57
N ALA A 22 8.03 -12.23 -2.66
CA ALA A 22 8.89 -13.24 -3.29
C ALA A 22 10.04 -13.70 -2.39
N TYR A 23 10.48 -12.86 -1.45
CA TYR A 23 11.56 -13.16 -0.49
C TYR A 23 11.10 -13.92 0.76
N PHE A 24 9.79 -14.20 0.93
CA PHE A 24 9.32 -15.01 2.05
C PHE A 24 9.93 -16.40 2.02
N ASN A 25 10.41 -16.85 3.18
CA ASN A 25 10.87 -18.23 3.37
C ASN A 25 9.69 -19.19 3.58
N ASP A 26 9.97 -20.48 3.63
CA ASP A 26 8.95 -21.52 3.75
C ASP A 26 8.08 -21.39 5.01
N SER A 27 8.69 -21.01 6.15
CA SER A 27 7.96 -20.80 7.40
C SER A 27 6.99 -19.63 7.31
N GLN A 28 7.38 -18.52 6.65
CA GLN A 28 6.52 -17.36 6.43
C GLN A 28 5.38 -17.69 5.45
N ARG A 29 5.66 -18.46 4.40
CA ARG A 29 4.65 -18.96 3.45
C ARG A 29 3.65 -19.88 4.15
N GLN A 30 4.12 -20.77 5.00
CA GLN A 30 3.24 -21.65 5.78
C GLN A 30 2.38 -20.83 6.74
N ALA A 31 2.95 -19.87 7.47
CA ALA A 31 2.19 -19.01 8.37
C ALA A 31 1.11 -18.20 7.61
N THR A 32 1.41 -17.73 6.39
CA THR A 32 0.43 -17.05 5.53
C THR A 32 -0.72 -17.99 5.15
N LYS A 33 -0.40 -19.24 4.80
CA LYS A 33 -1.39 -20.28 4.50
C LYS A 33 -2.27 -20.58 5.72
N ASP A 34 -1.66 -20.76 6.88
CA ASP A 34 -2.35 -21.04 8.13
C ASP A 34 -3.30 -19.89 8.53
N ALA A 35 -2.87 -18.65 8.35
CA ALA A 35 -3.73 -17.48 8.56
C ALA A 35 -4.98 -17.50 7.66
N GLY A 36 -4.83 -17.91 6.41
CA GLY A 36 -5.95 -18.12 5.49
C GLY A 36 -6.91 -19.19 5.98
N VAL A 37 -6.39 -20.32 6.46
CA VAL A 37 -7.18 -21.43 7.03
C VAL A 37 -7.91 -20.98 8.30
N ILE A 38 -7.23 -20.26 9.19
CA ILE A 38 -7.84 -19.70 10.42
C ILE A 38 -8.98 -18.74 10.08
N ALA A 39 -8.86 -17.98 8.99
CA ALA A 39 -9.92 -17.11 8.48
C ALA A 39 -11.08 -17.88 7.82
N GLY A 40 -11.05 -19.22 7.81
CA GLY A 40 -12.08 -20.07 7.23
C GLY A 40 -12.03 -20.14 5.70
N LEU A 41 -10.83 -20.00 5.10
CA LEU A 41 -10.62 -20.18 3.68
C LEU A 41 -9.96 -21.53 3.39
N ASN A 42 -10.35 -22.15 2.29
CA ASN A 42 -9.59 -23.26 1.69
C ASN A 42 -8.51 -22.62 0.80
N VAL A 43 -7.27 -22.61 1.28
CA VAL A 43 -6.13 -22.01 0.56
C VAL A 43 -5.64 -22.98 -0.50
N LEU A 44 -5.99 -22.72 -1.76
CA LEU A 44 -5.64 -23.57 -2.90
C LEU A 44 -4.14 -23.51 -3.22
N ARG A 45 -3.56 -22.32 -3.13
CA ARG A 45 -2.14 -22.06 -3.44
C ARG A 45 -1.64 -20.77 -2.78
N ILE A 46 -0.35 -20.77 -2.45
CA ILE A 46 0.43 -19.54 -2.17
C ILE A 46 1.28 -19.25 -3.40
N ILE A 47 1.24 -18.01 -3.89
CA ILE A 47 2.05 -17.56 -5.03
C ILE A 47 2.79 -16.27 -4.69
N ASN A 48 3.85 -15.96 -5.44
CA ASN A 48 4.58 -14.71 -5.24
C ASN A 48 3.75 -13.50 -5.71
N GLU A 49 3.76 -12.41 -4.96
CA GLU A 49 3.09 -11.16 -5.32
C GLU A 49 3.48 -10.65 -6.72
N PRO A 50 4.79 -10.59 -7.08
CA PRO A 50 5.17 -10.16 -8.42
C PRO A 50 4.68 -11.12 -9.53
N THR A 51 4.63 -12.41 -9.26
CA THR A 51 4.06 -13.39 -10.20
C THR A 51 2.57 -13.13 -10.41
N ALA A 52 1.83 -12.88 -9.33
CA ALA A 52 0.41 -12.55 -9.42
C ALA A 52 0.16 -11.25 -10.22
N ALA A 53 1.01 -10.24 -10.02
CA ALA A 53 0.95 -9.00 -10.79
C ALA A 53 1.19 -9.26 -12.29
N ALA A 54 2.21 -10.03 -12.63
CA ALA A 54 2.51 -10.39 -14.03
C ALA A 54 1.34 -11.14 -14.69
N ILE A 55 0.72 -12.08 -13.99
CA ILE A 55 -0.47 -12.82 -14.47
C ILE A 55 -1.65 -11.87 -14.65
N ALA A 56 -1.89 -10.96 -13.68
CA ALA A 56 -3.00 -10.01 -13.76
C ALA A 56 -2.88 -9.04 -14.96
N TYR A 57 -1.67 -8.73 -15.37
CA TYR A 57 -1.40 -7.95 -16.59
C TYR A 57 -1.40 -8.79 -17.87
N GLY A 58 -1.63 -10.11 -17.78
CA GLY A 58 -1.67 -11.01 -18.94
C GLY A 58 -0.31 -11.19 -19.62
N LEU A 59 0.78 -11.02 -18.90
CA LEU A 59 2.14 -11.08 -19.44
C LEU A 59 2.56 -12.52 -19.78
N ASP A 60 1.82 -13.51 -19.27
CA ASP A 60 1.96 -14.94 -19.55
C ASP A 60 1.33 -15.37 -20.89
N GLN A 61 0.45 -14.54 -21.46
CA GLN A 61 -0.36 -14.91 -22.64
C GLN A 61 0.29 -14.58 -23.99
N GLY A 62 1.56 -14.20 -24.01
CA GLY A 62 2.28 -13.89 -25.25
C GLY A 62 2.55 -15.14 -26.10
N LYS A 63 2.21 -15.08 -27.39
CA LYS A 63 2.47 -16.16 -28.37
C LYS A 63 3.92 -16.23 -28.86
N GLU A 64 4.81 -15.44 -28.30
CA GLU A 64 6.21 -15.43 -28.68
C GLU A 64 6.99 -16.42 -27.81
N ASN A 65 7.60 -17.43 -28.43
CA ASN A 65 8.56 -18.36 -27.81
C ASN A 65 9.88 -17.66 -27.47
N THR A 66 9.81 -16.50 -26.80
CA THR A 66 10.98 -15.73 -26.40
C THR A 66 10.91 -15.47 -24.91
N GLU A 67 12.00 -15.72 -24.21
CA GLU A 67 12.14 -15.34 -22.81
C GLU A 67 11.92 -13.84 -22.64
N LYS A 68 11.02 -13.45 -21.75
CA LYS A 68 10.71 -12.05 -21.42
C LYS A 68 11.27 -11.72 -20.04
N HIS A 69 11.97 -10.60 -19.92
CA HIS A 69 12.42 -10.06 -18.65
C HIS A 69 11.53 -8.89 -18.24
N ILE A 70 10.96 -8.95 -17.05
CA ILE A 70 9.98 -7.99 -16.56
C ILE A 70 10.43 -7.47 -15.20
N LEU A 71 10.45 -6.15 -15.04
CA LEU A 71 10.65 -5.51 -13.76
C LEU A 71 9.28 -5.17 -13.15
N ILE A 72 8.97 -5.76 -12.00
CA ILE A 72 7.80 -5.43 -11.19
C ILE A 72 8.23 -4.44 -10.12
N TYR A 73 7.59 -3.28 -10.11
CA TYR A 73 7.81 -2.21 -9.15
C TYR A 73 6.54 -2.06 -8.30
N ASP A 74 6.58 -2.53 -7.07
CA ASP A 74 5.46 -2.51 -6.14
C ASP A 74 5.76 -1.57 -4.97
N LEU A 75 5.19 -0.37 -5.01
CA LEU A 75 5.28 0.61 -3.93
C LEU A 75 3.93 0.70 -3.23
N GLY A 76 3.83 -0.05 -2.14
CA GLY A 76 2.63 -0.09 -1.29
C GLY A 76 2.51 1.08 -0.31
N GLY A 77 1.61 0.94 0.65
CA GLY A 77 1.42 1.96 1.70
C GLY A 77 2.58 2.03 2.69
N GLY A 78 3.23 0.91 2.99
CA GLY A 78 4.29 0.82 3.99
C GLY A 78 5.50 -0.02 3.57
N THR A 79 5.46 -0.64 2.40
CA THR A 79 6.54 -1.47 1.85
C THR A 79 6.80 -1.11 0.39
N PHE A 80 8.03 -1.31 -0.03
CA PHE A 80 8.47 -1.15 -1.40
C PHE A 80 9.22 -2.40 -1.85
N ASP A 81 8.73 -3.04 -2.91
CA ASP A 81 9.30 -4.25 -3.46
C ASP A 81 9.58 -4.08 -4.96
N VAL A 82 10.77 -4.48 -5.38
CA VAL A 82 11.18 -4.53 -6.79
C VAL A 82 11.62 -5.93 -7.10
N THR A 83 11.06 -6.52 -8.15
CA THR A 83 11.37 -7.89 -8.55
C THR A 83 11.66 -7.95 -10.03
N LEU A 84 12.77 -8.57 -10.39
CA LEU A 84 13.08 -8.95 -11.77
C LEU A 84 12.59 -10.39 -11.99
N LEU A 85 11.65 -10.55 -12.92
CA LEU A 85 11.11 -11.83 -13.36
C LEU A 85 11.63 -12.15 -14.76
N SER A 86 11.90 -13.43 -15.05
CA SER A 86 11.82 -13.95 -16.40
C SER A 86 10.56 -14.79 -16.58
N ILE A 87 9.99 -14.75 -17.77
CA ILE A 87 8.87 -15.56 -18.19
C ILE A 87 9.29 -16.29 -19.46
N ASP A 88 9.31 -17.61 -19.40
CA ASP A 88 9.63 -18.48 -20.51
C ASP A 88 8.61 -19.63 -20.56
N ASP A 89 7.89 -19.75 -21.68
CA ASP A 89 6.85 -20.77 -21.90
C ASP A 89 5.84 -20.92 -20.73
N GLY A 90 5.41 -19.76 -20.16
CA GLY A 90 4.49 -19.73 -19.02
C GLY A 90 5.10 -20.07 -17.66
N VAL A 91 6.41 -20.31 -17.61
CA VAL A 91 7.17 -20.50 -16.38
C VAL A 91 7.70 -19.16 -15.89
N PHE A 92 7.38 -18.82 -14.64
CA PHE A 92 7.84 -17.59 -13.98
C PHE A 92 9.04 -17.89 -13.08
N GLU A 93 10.15 -17.25 -13.35
CA GLU A 93 11.36 -17.36 -12.52
C GLU A 93 11.72 -16.01 -11.92
N VAL A 94 11.90 -15.96 -10.59
CA VAL A 94 12.38 -14.77 -9.90
C VAL A 94 13.92 -14.72 -10.03
N LYS A 95 14.43 -13.76 -10.79
CA LYS A 95 15.88 -13.59 -11.00
C LYS A 95 16.52 -12.77 -9.89
N ALA A 96 15.85 -11.72 -9.39
CA ALA A 96 16.35 -10.88 -8.33
C ALA A 96 15.20 -10.16 -7.62
N THR A 97 15.41 -9.86 -6.33
CA THR A 97 14.51 -9.03 -5.52
C THR A 97 15.29 -7.97 -4.79
N ALA A 98 14.71 -6.78 -4.64
CA ALA A 98 15.21 -5.69 -3.83
C ALA A 98 14.00 -4.94 -3.24
N GLY A 99 14.23 -4.03 -2.29
CA GLY A 99 13.15 -3.24 -1.70
C GLY A 99 13.49 -2.70 -0.33
N ASP A 100 12.48 -2.14 0.31
CA ASP A 100 12.54 -1.66 1.69
C ASP A 100 11.22 -1.98 2.40
N THR A 101 11.29 -2.74 3.48
CA THR A 101 10.13 -3.16 4.28
C THR A 101 9.52 -2.04 5.12
N ARG A 102 10.09 -0.84 5.08
CA ARG A 102 9.65 0.34 5.85
C ARG A 102 9.54 1.60 4.99
N LEU A 103 9.39 1.46 3.68
CA LEU A 103 9.21 2.56 2.75
C LEU A 103 7.90 2.40 1.99
N GLY A 104 7.05 3.42 2.02
CA GLY A 104 5.79 3.37 1.32
C GLY A 104 5.05 4.71 1.28
N GLY A 105 3.81 4.69 0.81
CA GLY A 105 2.97 5.87 0.68
C GLY A 105 2.72 6.62 1.99
N GLU A 106 2.78 5.94 3.14
CA GLU A 106 2.67 6.59 4.45
C GLU A 106 3.85 7.51 4.77
N ASP A 107 5.04 7.19 4.27
CA ASP A 107 6.23 8.04 4.47
C ASP A 107 6.09 9.35 3.71
N PHE A 108 5.54 9.31 2.51
CA PHE A 108 5.20 10.52 1.75
C PHE A 108 4.16 11.37 2.48
N ASP A 109 3.12 10.76 3.05
CA ASP A 109 2.12 11.47 3.84
C ASP A 109 2.73 12.12 5.08
N ASN A 110 3.65 11.42 5.76
CA ASN A 110 4.34 11.92 6.93
C ASN A 110 5.28 13.08 6.59
N LEU A 111 6.02 13.01 5.48
CA LEU A 111 6.88 14.09 5.01
C LEU A 111 6.08 15.34 4.65
N LEU A 112 4.97 15.18 3.92
CA LEU A 112 4.06 16.29 3.62
C LEU A 112 3.49 16.91 4.89
N MET A 113 3.03 16.08 5.82
CA MET A 113 2.50 16.54 7.10
C MET A 113 3.55 17.34 7.88
N GLN A 114 4.78 16.86 7.98
CA GLN A 114 5.87 17.56 8.66
C GLN A 114 6.17 18.91 8.00
N HIS A 115 6.22 18.94 6.67
CA HIS A 115 6.42 20.17 5.92
C HIS A 115 5.33 21.21 6.24
N PHE A 116 4.05 20.83 6.15
CA PHE A 116 2.95 21.76 6.42
C PHE A 116 2.83 22.15 7.90
N MET A 117 3.21 21.28 8.84
CA MET A 117 3.30 21.65 10.25
C MET A 117 4.35 22.73 10.47
N ALA A 118 5.52 22.58 9.87
CA ALA A 118 6.59 23.58 9.94
C ALA A 118 6.18 24.92 9.30
N GLU A 119 5.54 24.87 8.14
CA GLU A 119 5.04 26.05 7.45
C GLU A 119 3.95 26.76 8.26
N PHE A 120 3.00 26.02 8.81
CA PHE A 120 1.96 26.56 9.69
C PHE A 120 2.55 27.26 10.90
N LYS A 121 3.51 26.62 11.57
CA LYS A 121 4.23 27.20 12.70
C LYS A 121 4.95 28.50 12.31
N ARG A 122 5.58 28.52 11.14
CA ARG A 122 6.26 29.72 10.61
C ARG A 122 5.30 30.88 10.35
N LYS A 123 4.16 30.59 9.70
CA LYS A 123 3.15 31.62 9.29
C LYS A 123 2.32 32.12 10.47
N HIS A 124 1.85 31.21 11.30
CA HIS A 124 0.88 31.51 12.36
C HIS A 124 1.47 31.58 13.76
N LYS A 125 2.78 31.30 13.93
CA LYS A 125 3.47 31.27 15.24
C LYS A 125 2.87 30.29 16.25
N HIS A 126 2.11 29.31 15.79
CA HIS A 126 1.48 28.28 16.61
C HIS A 126 1.97 26.89 16.23
N ASP A 127 2.28 26.08 17.25
CA ASP A 127 2.69 24.70 17.08
C ASP A 127 1.49 23.77 17.30
N ILE A 128 1.14 23.01 16.27
CA ILE A 128 0.03 22.05 16.31
C ILE A 128 0.48 20.62 16.65
N SER A 129 1.78 20.37 16.83
CA SER A 129 2.32 19.03 17.08
C SER A 129 1.74 18.34 18.32
N GLY A 130 1.42 19.13 19.36
CA GLY A 130 0.76 18.65 20.57
C GLY A 130 -0.74 18.33 20.43
N ASN A 131 -1.37 18.70 19.33
CA ASN A 131 -2.80 18.49 19.11
C ASN A 131 -3.03 17.27 18.19
N LYS A 132 -3.22 16.09 18.79
CA LYS A 132 -3.44 14.82 18.06
C LYS A 132 -4.58 14.90 17.02
N ARG A 133 -5.64 15.65 17.29
CA ARG A 133 -6.78 15.82 16.37
C ARG A 133 -6.37 16.62 15.13
N SER A 134 -5.67 17.74 15.34
CA SER A 134 -5.18 18.58 14.23
C SER A 134 -4.16 17.84 13.37
N VAL A 135 -3.20 17.15 13.99
CA VAL A 135 -2.21 16.33 13.30
C VAL A 135 -2.87 15.24 12.46
N ARG A 136 -3.87 14.51 13.01
CA ARG A 136 -4.58 13.48 12.27
C ARG A 136 -5.36 14.06 11.09
N ARG A 137 -6.04 15.19 11.26
CA ARG A 137 -6.77 15.87 10.17
C ARG A 137 -5.81 16.31 9.08
N LEU A 138 -4.65 16.86 9.45
CA LEU A 138 -3.61 17.25 8.48
C LEU A 138 -3.10 16.03 7.73
N LYS A 139 -2.77 14.92 8.42
CA LYS A 139 -2.32 13.67 7.76
C LYS A 139 -3.36 13.17 6.75
N THR A 140 -4.64 13.15 7.13
CA THR A 140 -5.71 12.72 6.21
C THR A 140 -5.83 13.63 4.98
N SER A 141 -5.62 14.95 5.16
CA SER A 141 -5.66 15.90 4.04
C SER A 141 -4.43 15.77 3.13
N CYS A 142 -3.26 15.48 3.71
CA CYS A 142 -2.03 15.17 2.95
C CYS A 142 -2.20 13.90 2.10
N GLU A 143 -2.78 12.82 2.68
CA GLU A 143 -3.08 11.59 1.93
C GLU A 143 -4.02 11.85 0.75
N LYS A 144 -5.09 12.62 0.96
CA LYS A 144 -6.00 13.01 -0.12
C LYS A 144 -5.29 13.81 -1.22
N ALA A 145 -4.47 14.79 -0.83
CA ALA A 145 -3.69 15.59 -1.78
C ALA A 145 -2.72 14.71 -2.59
N LYS A 146 -1.99 13.82 -1.93
CA LYS A 146 -1.11 12.84 -2.60
C LYS A 146 -1.87 12.01 -3.63
N ARG A 147 -3.03 11.49 -3.29
CA ARG A 147 -3.88 10.71 -4.23
C ARG A 147 -4.34 11.55 -5.41
N THR A 148 -4.77 12.78 -5.16
CA THR A 148 -5.19 13.72 -6.23
C THR A 148 -4.06 14.00 -7.20
N LEU A 149 -2.82 14.15 -6.70
CA LEU A 149 -1.64 14.40 -7.53
C LEU A 149 -1.24 13.23 -8.44
N SER A 150 -1.80 12.03 -8.24
CA SER A 150 -1.62 10.90 -9.18
C SER A 150 -2.31 11.13 -10.54
N SER A 151 -3.32 12.01 -10.58
CA SER A 151 -4.09 12.29 -11.80
C SER A 151 -4.20 13.78 -12.13
N SER A 152 -3.68 14.66 -11.28
CA SER A 152 -3.77 16.11 -11.41
C SER A 152 -2.40 16.77 -11.17
N ALA A 153 -2.11 17.86 -11.89
CA ALA A 153 -0.87 18.62 -11.69
C ALA A 153 -0.84 19.41 -10.38
N THR A 154 -2.01 19.67 -9.78
CA THR A 154 -2.15 20.45 -8.55
C THR A 154 -3.19 19.82 -7.63
N ALA A 155 -3.00 20.00 -6.32
CA ALA A 155 -3.99 19.64 -5.31
C ALA A 155 -4.10 20.75 -4.26
N ASN A 156 -5.32 21.11 -3.87
CA ASN A 156 -5.58 22.07 -2.80
C ASN A 156 -5.69 21.34 -1.47
N LEU A 157 -5.06 21.92 -0.45
CA LEU A 157 -5.13 21.41 0.91
C LEU A 157 -5.76 22.48 1.81
N GLU A 158 -7.04 22.29 2.14
CA GLU A 158 -7.81 23.18 3.02
C GLU A 158 -8.26 22.42 4.25
N ILE A 159 -8.05 23.00 5.41
CA ILE A 159 -8.44 22.41 6.70
C ILE A 159 -9.04 23.50 7.59
N ASP A 160 -10.35 23.52 7.70
CA ASP A 160 -11.04 24.45 8.56
C ASP A 160 -10.66 24.25 10.03
N SER A 161 -10.45 25.36 10.74
CA SER A 161 -10.19 25.34 12.18
C SER A 161 -9.09 24.34 12.58
N LEU A 162 -7.99 24.32 11.84
CA LEU A 162 -6.85 23.46 12.14
C LEU A 162 -6.28 23.74 13.54
N TRP A 163 -6.39 24.99 13.97
CA TRP A 163 -6.04 25.45 15.29
C TRP A 163 -7.19 26.30 15.85
N ALA A 164 -7.84 25.82 16.91
CA ALA A 164 -8.83 26.59 17.65
C ALA A 164 -8.17 27.08 18.96
N LEU A 165 -8.21 28.38 19.19
CA LEU A 165 -7.98 28.92 20.54
C LEU A 165 -8.93 28.20 21.50
N ARG A 166 -8.41 27.36 22.40
CA ARG A 166 -9.16 27.06 23.61
C ARG A 166 -9.36 28.40 24.31
N SER A 167 -10.52 29.02 24.17
CA SER A 167 -10.90 30.06 25.09
C SER A 167 -10.83 29.41 26.48
N LYS A 168 -9.87 29.81 27.27
CA LYS A 168 -9.90 29.58 28.70
C LYS A 168 -11.05 30.43 29.20
N ASN A 169 -12.27 29.91 29.18
CA ASN A 169 -13.30 30.44 30.02
C ASN A 169 -12.84 30.17 31.48
N LYS A 170 -12.25 31.20 32.08
CA LYS A 170 -12.25 31.32 33.51
C LYS A 170 -13.68 31.53 33.94
N LEU A 171 -14.23 30.58 34.64
CA LEU A 171 -15.28 30.83 35.62
C LEU A 171 -14.63 31.36 36.90
#